data_cb03144d9df41183b1074680a611e73b
#
_entry.id   cb03144d9df41183b1074680a611e73b
#
_cell.length_a   1.000
_cell.length_b   1.000
_cell.length_c   1.000
_cell.angle_alpha   90.00
_cell.angle_beta   90.00
_cell.angle_gamma   90.00
#
_symmetry.space_group_name_H-M   'P 1'
#
loop_
_entity.id
_entity.type
_entity.pdbx_description
1 polymer ?
#
loop_
_entity_poly.entity_id
_entity_poly.type
_entity_poly.pdbx_seq_one_letter_code
_entity_poly.pdbx_strand_id
1 'polypeptide(L)'
;LKTYLALNNMFLLENYLFLYINSIRKDIEQAFRERLFDRIARNFDAEYVFQSKESLLTEQQIKDSAERQKPWGTTHAVLCAEQAVKTPFAVINADDYYGRQAFEVLGKYLSSIDPYSTEHAMVGYVLGNTMSRSGSVSRGVCTVKDEKLESIVENLKIYYDKDDKIISEIDGQ
;
A
#
# COMPACT_ATOMS: atom_id res chain seq x y z
N LEU A 1 -10.62 -7.95 -8.98
CA LEU A 1 -9.82 -8.56 -10.06
C LEU A 1 -8.42 -7.94 -10.20
N LYS A 2 -8.10 -6.87 -9.47
CA LYS A 2 -6.82 -6.15 -9.54
C LYS A 2 -5.72 -6.67 -8.59
N THR A 3 -6.07 -7.55 -7.67
CA THR A 3 -5.20 -8.07 -6.60
C THR A 3 -4.06 -8.98 -7.08
N TYR A 4 -4.03 -9.37 -8.35
CA TYR A 4 -3.13 -10.42 -8.86
C TYR A 4 -1.70 -9.97 -9.16
N LEU A 5 -1.42 -8.69 -9.29
CA LEU A 5 -0.13 -8.21 -9.81
C LEU A 5 0.96 -8.03 -8.75
N ALA A 6 0.60 -7.66 -7.52
CA ALA A 6 1.57 -7.44 -6.47
C ALA A 6 2.28 -8.73 -6.01
N LEU A 7 1.61 -9.86 -6.09
CA LEU A 7 2.12 -11.15 -5.61
C LEU A 7 3.20 -11.78 -6.49
N ASN A 8 3.18 -11.53 -7.79
CA ASN A 8 4.17 -12.12 -8.70
C ASN A 8 5.61 -11.63 -8.48
N ASN A 9 5.81 -10.50 -7.80
CA ASN A 9 7.13 -9.93 -7.56
C ASN A 9 7.71 -10.32 -6.20
N MET A 10 6.93 -10.88 -5.31
CA MET A 10 7.33 -11.21 -3.95
C MET A 10 8.05 -12.56 -3.83
N PHE A 11 7.96 -13.41 -4.86
CA PHE A 11 8.63 -14.73 -4.90
C PHE A 11 10.16 -14.69 -4.91
N LEU A 12 10.77 -13.51 -4.93
CA LEU A 12 12.22 -13.37 -5.14
C LEU A 12 13.01 -12.95 -3.90
N LEU A 13 12.38 -12.89 -2.72
CA LEU A 13 13.05 -12.51 -1.48
C LEU A 13 13.34 -13.74 -0.61
N GLU A 14 14.15 -14.65 -1.12
CA GLU A 14 14.51 -15.93 -0.46
C GLU A 14 15.15 -15.80 0.93
N ASN A 15 15.51 -14.59 1.36
CA ASN A 15 16.25 -14.36 2.61
C ASN A 15 15.44 -13.68 3.73
N TYR A 16 14.16 -13.38 3.52
CA TYR A 16 13.32 -12.70 4.53
C TYR A 16 12.09 -13.54 4.84
N LEU A 17 11.83 -13.78 6.12
CA LEU A 17 10.59 -14.39 6.58
C LEU A 17 9.51 -13.31 6.62
N PHE A 18 8.51 -13.42 5.76
CA PHE A 18 7.37 -12.52 5.73
C PHE A 18 6.08 -13.21 6.15
N LEU A 19 5.42 -12.63 7.13
CA LEU A 19 4.01 -12.92 7.36
C LEU A 19 3.16 -11.97 6.49
N TYR A 20 2.30 -12.56 5.66
CA TYR A 20 1.39 -11.83 4.80
C TYR A 20 0.06 -11.62 5.49
N ILE A 21 -0.29 -10.36 5.77
CA ILE A 21 -1.59 -10.03 6.31
C ILE A 21 -2.39 -9.28 5.24
N ASN A 22 -3.52 -9.86 4.84
CA ASN A 22 -4.42 -9.26 3.87
C ASN A 22 -5.62 -8.67 4.60
N SER A 23 -5.89 -7.38 4.42
CA SER A 23 -7.13 -6.75 4.89
C SER A 23 -8.19 -6.85 3.80
N ILE A 24 -9.26 -7.59 4.05
CA ILE A 24 -10.31 -7.88 3.07
C ILE A 24 -11.70 -7.56 3.62
N ARG A 25 -12.68 -7.40 2.72
CA ARG A 25 -14.09 -7.35 3.11
C ARG A 25 -14.64 -8.76 3.26
N LYS A 26 -15.57 -8.93 4.18
CA LYS A 26 -16.20 -10.24 4.47
C LYS A 26 -16.93 -10.85 3.26
N ASP A 27 -17.55 -10.01 2.45
CA ASP A 27 -18.33 -10.45 1.29
C ASP A 27 -17.50 -11.08 0.17
N ILE A 28 -16.18 -10.82 0.14
CA ILE A 28 -15.27 -11.42 -0.85
C ILE A 28 -14.46 -12.60 -0.31
N GLU A 29 -14.64 -12.99 0.94
CA GLU A 29 -13.80 -14.00 1.62
C GLU A 29 -13.69 -15.29 0.83
N GLN A 30 -14.81 -15.87 0.41
CA GLN A 30 -14.80 -17.14 -0.31
C GLN A 30 -14.00 -17.04 -1.62
N ALA A 31 -14.30 -16.01 -2.43
CA ALA A 31 -13.59 -15.81 -3.69
C ALA A 31 -12.11 -15.50 -3.49
N PHE A 32 -11.76 -14.77 -2.42
CA PHE A 32 -10.38 -14.50 -2.06
C PHE A 32 -9.63 -15.77 -1.68
N ARG A 33 -10.21 -16.62 -0.82
CA ARG A 33 -9.62 -17.90 -0.41
C ARG A 33 -9.36 -18.80 -1.60
N GLU A 34 -10.39 -19.10 -2.38
CA GLU A 34 -10.30 -20.05 -3.49
C GLU A 34 -9.33 -19.59 -4.59
N ARG A 35 -9.31 -18.30 -4.89
CA ARG A 35 -8.54 -17.77 -6.02
C ARG A 35 -7.11 -17.37 -5.68
N LEU A 36 -6.87 -16.97 -4.43
CA LEU A 36 -5.60 -16.34 -4.05
C LEU A 36 -5.01 -16.90 -2.77
N PHE A 37 -5.73 -16.82 -1.64
CA PHE A 37 -5.19 -17.09 -0.33
C PHE A 37 -4.65 -18.52 -0.19
N ASP A 38 -5.41 -19.52 -0.60
CA ASP A 38 -5.01 -20.93 -0.49
C ASP A 38 -3.75 -21.27 -1.32
N ARG A 39 -3.46 -20.48 -2.35
CA ARG A 39 -2.22 -20.60 -3.13
C ARG A 39 -1.03 -19.95 -2.44
N ILE A 40 -1.23 -18.80 -1.81
CA ILE A 40 -0.19 -18.09 -1.07
C ILE A 40 0.18 -18.87 0.20
N ALA A 41 -0.81 -19.26 0.97
CA ALA A 41 -0.63 -19.97 2.25
C ALA A 41 0.07 -21.34 2.14
N ARG A 42 0.17 -21.90 0.92
CA ARG A 42 0.98 -23.11 0.67
C ARG A 42 2.48 -22.86 0.71
N ASN A 43 2.90 -21.64 0.42
CA ASN A 43 4.32 -21.31 0.24
C ASN A 43 4.82 -20.25 1.23
N PHE A 44 3.91 -19.55 1.89
CA PHE A 44 4.21 -18.46 2.79
C PHE A 44 3.33 -18.53 4.03
N ASP A 45 3.84 -18.02 5.14
CA ASP A 45 3.03 -17.75 6.31
C ASP A 45 2.10 -16.57 5.98
N ALA A 46 0.80 -16.83 5.98
CA ALA A 46 -0.19 -15.88 5.51
C ALA A 46 -1.45 -15.89 6.38
N GLU A 47 -1.95 -14.70 6.67
CA GLU A 47 -3.20 -14.48 7.39
C GLU A 47 -4.07 -13.48 6.63
N TYR A 48 -5.34 -13.37 7.01
CA TYR A 48 -6.18 -12.27 6.57
C TYR A 48 -7.08 -11.79 7.70
N VAL A 49 -7.36 -10.49 7.66
CA VAL A 49 -8.23 -9.81 8.61
C VAL A 49 -9.39 -9.16 7.87
N PHE A 50 -10.46 -8.87 8.58
CA PHE A 50 -11.63 -8.23 7.97
C PHE A 50 -11.66 -6.74 8.26
N GLN A 51 -11.85 -5.97 7.20
CA GLN A 51 -12.26 -4.59 7.28
C GLN A 51 -13.76 -4.50 7.03
N SER A 52 -14.56 -4.18 8.05
CA SER A 52 -15.97 -3.78 7.89
C SER A 52 -16.13 -2.28 8.10
N LYS A 53 -17.30 -1.74 7.75
CA LYS A 53 -17.60 -0.32 8.02
C LYS A 53 -17.69 -0.02 9.52
N GLU A 54 -18.06 -1.01 10.28
CA GLU A 54 -18.27 -0.94 11.73
C GLU A 54 -17.01 -1.28 12.54
N SER A 55 -15.98 -1.88 11.90
CA SER A 55 -14.74 -2.26 12.60
C SER A 55 -14.11 -1.05 13.29
N LEU A 56 -13.71 -1.23 14.54
CA LEU A 56 -13.01 -0.24 15.36
C LEU A 56 -13.83 1.03 15.70
N LEU A 57 -15.12 1.06 15.38
CA LEU A 57 -15.98 2.20 15.67
C LEU A 57 -16.76 2.00 16.96
N THR A 58 -16.99 3.09 17.67
CA THR A 58 -17.95 3.12 18.80
C THR A 58 -19.38 3.06 18.28
N GLU A 59 -20.35 2.70 19.14
CA GLU A 59 -21.77 2.68 18.78
C GLU A 59 -22.26 4.02 18.23
N GLN A 60 -21.76 5.13 18.79
CA GLN A 60 -22.12 6.47 18.31
C GLN A 60 -21.57 6.72 16.90
N GLN A 61 -20.32 6.38 16.64
CA GLN A 61 -19.71 6.53 15.33
C GLN A 61 -20.39 5.66 14.26
N ILE A 62 -20.85 4.45 14.64
CA ILE A 62 -21.64 3.60 13.76
C ILE A 62 -22.95 4.28 13.37
N LYS A 63 -23.67 4.86 14.34
CA LYS A 63 -24.91 5.62 14.08
C LYS A 63 -24.65 6.83 13.19
N ASP A 64 -23.62 7.62 13.48
CA ASP A 64 -23.27 8.84 12.75
C ASP A 64 -22.83 8.55 11.30
N SER A 65 -22.31 7.34 11.05
CA SER A 65 -21.85 6.89 9.73
C SER A 65 -22.80 5.94 9.01
N ALA A 66 -24.04 5.79 9.47
CA ALA A 66 -25.04 4.84 8.92
C ALA A 66 -25.27 5.01 7.40
N GLU A 67 -25.28 6.25 6.91
CA GLU A 67 -25.45 6.59 5.48
C GLU A 67 -24.21 6.25 4.62
N ARG A 68 -23.08 5.92 5.25
CA ARG A 68 -21.84 5.67 4.52
C ARG A 68 -21.91 4.36 3.73
N GLN A 69 -21.76 4.44 2.42
CA GLN A 69 -21.76 3.27 1.52
C GLN A 69 -20.34 2.73 1.25
N LYS A 70 -19.32 3.62 1.25
CA LYS A 70 -17.94 3.24 0.95
C LYS A 70 -17.20 2.76 2.20
N PRO A 71 -16.28 1.79 2.08
CA PRO A 71 -15.39 1.42 3.19
C PRO A 71 -14.54 2.62 3.60
N TRP A 72 -13.96 2.54 4.79
CA TRP A 72 -12.94 3.48 5.25
C TRP A 72 -11.66 3.31 4.45
N GLY A 73 -10.79 4.32 4.48
CA GLY A 73 -9.55 4.32 3.72
C GLY A 73 -8.48 3.34 4.20
N THR A 74 -7.29 3.43 3.60
CA THR A 74 -6.15 2.54 3.85
C THR A 74 -5.72 2.52 5.32
N THR A 75 -5.70 3.66 5.99
CA THR A 75 -5.36 3.73 7.43
C THR A 75 -6.26 2.83 8.27
N HIS A 76 -7.56 2.84 8.02
CA HIS A 76 -8.49 1.96 8.73
C HIS A 76 -8.25 0.48 8.41
N ALA A 77 -7.90 0.14 7.18
CA ALA A 77 -7.55 -1.22 6.80
C ALA A 77 -6.30 -1.71 7.57
N VAL A 78 -5.30 -0.85 7.74
CA VAL A 78 -4.09 -1.15 8.54
C VAL A 78 -4.44 -1.33 10.00
N LEU A 79 -5.25 -0.44 10.58
CA LEU A 79 -5.69 -0.56 11.98
C LEU A 79 -6.47 -1.85 12.24
N CYS A 80 -7.27 -2.33 11.30
CA CYS A 80 -7.95 -3.64 11.43
C CYS A 80 -6.96 -4.82 11.55
N ALA A 81 -5.71 -4.66 11.12
CA ALA A 81 -4.67 -5.67 11.24
C ALA A 81 -3.84 -5.58 12.54
N GLU A 82 -4.09 -4.61 13.42
CA GLU A 82 -3.30 -4.34 14.62
C GLU A 82 -3.05 -5.60 15.47
N GLN A 83 -4.08 -6.43 15.66
CA GLN A 83 -3.96 -7.63 16.47
C GLN A 83 -3.13 -8.76 15.81
N ALA A 84 -3.01 -8.74 14.50
CA ALA A 84 -2.23 -9.71 13.73
C ALA A 84 -0.77 -9.27 13.55
N VAL A 85 -0.50 -7.97 13.49
CA VAL A 85 0.85 -7.41 13.32
C VAL A 85 1.60 -7.38 14.65
N LYS A 86 2.77 -8.03 14.72
CA LYS A 86 3.58 -8.15 15.95
C LYS A 86 5.02 -7.66 15.78
N THR A 87 5.42 -7.29 14.59
CA THR A 87 6.78 -6.88 14.25
C THR A 87 6.74 -5.64 13.35
N PRO A 88 7.87 -4.96 13.10
CA PRO A 88 7.95 -3.95 12.06
C PRO A 88 7.39 -4.48 10.74
N PHE A 89 6.62 -3.67 10.03
CA PHE A 89 5.88 -4.11 8.85
C PHE A 89 5.88 -3.06 7.75
N ALA A 90 5.62 -3.50 6.53
CA ALA A 90 5.38 -2.63 5.38
C ALA A 90 3.92 -2.72 4.92
N VAL A 91 3.38 -1.61 4.46
CA VAL A 91 2.06 -1.52 3.83
C VAL A 91 2.24 -1.35 2.34
N ILE A 92 1.56 -2.18 1.57
CA ILE A 92 1.53 -2.13 0.11
C ILE A 92 0.09 -2.23 -0.40
N ASN A 93 -0.20 -1.57 -1.50
CA ASN A 93 -1.47 -1.76 -2.20
C ASN A 93 -1.42 -3.06 -3.02
N ALA A 94 -2.48 -3.83 -2.99
CA ALA A 94 -2.53 -5.13 -3.67
C ALA A 94 -2.60 -5.02 -5.21
N ASP A 95 -2.92 -3.86 -5.75
CA ASP A 95 -3.07 -3.59 -7.18
C ASP A 95 -1.96 -2.72 -7.78
N ASP A 96 -0.92 -2.41 -7.01
CA ASP A 96 0.26 -1.67 -7.46
C ASP A 96 1.46 -2.59 -7.73
N TYR A 97 2.29 -2.17 -8.68
CA TYR A 97 3.57 -2.81 -8.98
C TYR A 97 4.73 -2.01 -8.40
N TYR A 98 5.45 -2.57 -7.45
CA TYR A 98 6.54 -1.90 -6.73
C TYR A 98 7.94 -2.24 -7.26
N GLY A 99 8.07 -3.35 -8.00
CA GLY A 99 9.36 -3.86 -8.44
C GLY A 99 10.18 -4.55 -7.33
N ARG A 100 11.09 -5.41 -7.72
CA ARG A 100 11.91 -6.20 -6.81
C ARG A 100 12.75 -5.35 -5.84
N GLN A 101 13.37 -4.29 -6.37
CA GLN A 101 14.28 -3.45 -5.59
C GLN A 101 13.60 -2.78 -4.39
N ALA A 102 12.32 -2.38 -4.52
CA ALA A 102 11.58 -1.79 -3.42
C ALA A 102 11.44 -2.76 -2.24
N PHE A 103 11.14 -4.02 -2.52
CA PHE A 103 11.05 -5.05 -1.49
C PHE A 103 12.40 -5.35 -0.84
N GLU A 104 13.49 -5.39 -1.62
CA GLU A 104 14.84 -5.58 -1.09
C GLU A 104 15.24 -4.45 -0.14
N VAL A 105 14.97 -3.20 -0.50
CA VAL A 105 15.26 -2.03 0.33
C VAL A 105 14.43 -2.05 1.61
N LEU A 106 13.10 -2.25 1.49
CA LEU A 106 12.21 -2.33 2.65
C LEU A 106 12.57 -3.51 3.57
N GLY A 107 12.84 -4.68 3.01
CA GLY A 107 13.20 -5.86 3.79
C GLY A 107 14.49 -5.65 4.59
N LYS A 108 15.52 -5.06 3.99
CA LYS A 108 16.75 -4.69 4.70
C LYS A 108 16.49 -3.69 5.83
N TYR A 109 15.70 -2.65 5.55
CA TYR A 109 15.37 -1.65 6.55
C TYR A 109 14.60 -2.27 7.73
N LEU A 110 13.53 -3.01 7.46
CA LEU A 110 12.70 -3.67 8.50
C LEU A 110 13.49 -4.68 9.33
N SER A 111 14.50 -5.33 8.74
CA SER A 111 15.37 -6.27 9.47
C SER A 111 16.42 -5.57 10.35
N SER A 112 16.67 -4.31 10.15
CA SER A 112 17.67 -3.51 10.88
C SER A 112 17.09 -2.57 11.91
N ILE A 113 15.82 -2.24 11.83
CA ILE A 113 15.16 -1.30 12.74
C ILE A 113 14.87 -1.95 14.09
N ASP A 114 14.97 -1.16 15.16
CA ASP A 114 14.50 -1.57 16.48
C ASP A 114 12.97 -1.86 16.41
N PRO A 115 12.51 -3.03 16.84
CA PRO A 115 11.08 -3.38 16.86
C PRO A 115 10.19 -2.39 17.62
N TYR A 116 10.75 -1.62 18.53
CA TYR A 116 10.04 -0.59 19.31
C TYR A 116 10.23 0.84 18.77
N SER A 117 10.93 0.98 17.64
CA SER A 117 11.11 2.28 17.01
C SER A 117 9.77 2.83 16.51
N THR A 118 9.62 4.14 16.65
CA THR A 118 8.50 4.90 16.06
C THR A 118 8.86 5.52 14.72
N GLU A 119 10.02 5.15 14.15
CA GLU A 119 10.43 5.64 12.85
C GLU A 119 9.57 5.05 11.73
N HIS A 120 9.33 5.87 10.73
CA HIS A 120 8.61 5.49 9.52
C HIS A 120 9.52 5.68 8.32
N ALA A 121 9.39 4.80 7.34
CA ALA A 121 10.12 4.88 6.08
C ALA A 121 9.18 4.67 4.90
N MET A 122 9.56 5.19 3.75
CA MET A 122 8.88 4.92 2.50
C MET A 122 9.89 4.76 1.36
N VAL A 123 9.55 3.98 0.35
CA VAL A 123 10.33 3.90 -0.87
C VAL A 123 9.79 4.93 -1.85
N GLY A 124 10.60 5.92 -2.18
CA GLY A 124 10.32 6.88 -3.24
C GLY A 124 10.77 6.36 -4.60
N TYR A 125 10.05 6.74 -5.64
CA TYR A 125 10.35 6.41 -7.03
C TYR A 125 10.72 7.68 -7.81
N VAL A 126 11.65 7.55 -8.74
CA VAL A 126 11.92 8.64 -9.68
C VAL A 126 10.66 8.89 -10.52
N LEU A 127 10.14 10.12 -10.49
CA LEU A 127 8.87 10.49 -11.11
C LEU A 127 8.78 10.03 -12.57
N GLY A 128 9.83 10.23 -13.37
CA GLY A 128 9.88 9.81 -14.78
C GLY A 128 9.62 8.32 -14.99
N ASN A 129 9.98 7.46 -14.02
CA ASN A 129 9.77 6.01 -14.09
C ASN A 129 8.32 5.61 -13.75
N THR A 130 7.52 6.53 -13.28
CA THR A 130 6.10 6.31 -12.89
C THR A 130 5.10 6.95 -13.84
N MET A 131 5.59 7.56 -14.91
CA MET A 131 4.79 8.28 -15.89
C MET A 131 4.10 7.33 -16.88
N SER A 132 3.03 7.81 -17.49
CA SER A 132 2.32 7.14 -18.59
C SER A 132 2.47 7.92 -19.89
N ARG A 133 2.71 7.21 -21.00
CA ARG A 133 2.66 7.79 -22.35
C ARG A 133 1.22 7.92 -22.87
N SER A 134 0.26 7.30 -22.21
CA SER A 134 -1.15 7.25 -22.65
C SER A 134 -2.07 8.20 -21.89
N GLY A 135 -1.51 9.24 -21.24
CA GLY A 135 -2.30 10.23 -20.52
C GLY A 135 -1.63 10.74 -19.24
N SER A 136 -2.37 11.50 -18.47
CA SER A 136 -1.90 12.04 -17.19
C SER A 136 -1.95 10.99 -16.08
N VAL A 137 -1.11 11.19 -15.07
CA VAL A 137 -1.08 10.42 -13.82
C VAL A 137 -1.24 11.35 -12.63
N SER A 138 -1.72 10.83 -11.49
CA SER A 138 -1.72 11.51 -10.20
C SER A 138 -0.62 10.92 -9.32
N ARG A 139 0.18 11.77 -8.68
CA ARG A 139 1.28 11.35 -7.79
C ARG A 139 1.45 12.31 -6.62
N GLY A 140 1.78 11.74 -5.46
CA GLY A 140 2.37 12.51 -4.37
C GLY A 140 3.84 12.80 -4.69
N VAL A 141 4.18 14.03 -5.02
CA VAL A 141 5.56 14.44 -5.30
C VAL A 141 6.25 14.78 -3.99
N CYS A 142 7.33 14.05 -3.69
CA CYS A 142 8.06 14.16 -2.44
C CYS A 142 9.25 15.11 -2.57
N THR A 143 9.41 16.00 -1.57
CA THR A 143 10.66 16.72 -1.34
C THR A 143 11.46 16.00 -0.27
N VAL A 144 12.70 15.67 -0.57
CA VAL A 144 13.60 14.91 0.32
C VAL A 144 14.86 15.73 0.59
N LYS A 145 15.26 15.79 1.85
CA LYS A 145 16.51 16.41 2.28
C LYS A 145 17.18 15.51 3.33
N ASP A 146 18.47 15.28 3.16
CA ASP A 146 19.26 14.43 4.07
C ASP A 146 18.58 13.07 4.33
N GLU A 147 18.10 12.43 3.26
CA GLU A 147 17.33 11.18 3.27
C GLU A 147 16.02 11.22 4.06
N LYS A 148 15.57 12.38 4.50
CA LYS A 148 14.31 12.58 5.22
C LYS A 148 13.27 13.26 4.33
N LEU A 149 12.04 12.80 4.46
CA LEU A 149 10.91 13.40 3.79
C LEU A 149 10.59 14.75 4.44
N GLU A 150 10.67 15.84 3.66
CA GLU A 150 10.28 17.18 4.11
C GLU A 150 8.81 17.46 3.80
N SER A 151 8.35 17.08 2.62
CA SER A 151 6.96 17.31 2.20
C SER A 151 6.51 16.31 1.14
N ILE A 152 5.19 16.16 1.04
CA ILE A 152 4.51 15.48 -0.07
C ILE A 152 3.44 16.43 -0.59
N VAL A 153 3.44 16.68 -1.89
CA VAL A 153 2.40 17.47 -2.57
C VAL A 153 1.68 16.59 -3.57
N GLU A 154 0.38 16.41 -3.37
CA GLU A 154 -0.46 15.66 -4.32
C GLU A 154 -0.64 16.45 -5.59
N ASN A 155 -0.16 15.90 -6.69
CA ASN A 155 -0.31 16.46 -8.02
C ASN A 155 -1.28 15.57 -8.81
N LEU A 156 -2.48 16.05 -9.05
CA LEU A 156 -3.57 15.30 -9.66
C LEU A 156 -3.41 15.11 -11.17
N LYS A 157 -2.57 15.92 -11.82
CA LYS A 157 -2.40 15.87 -13.27
C LYS A 157 -0.95 16.13 -13.65
N ILE A 158 -0.22 15.06 -13.91
CA ILE A 158 1.16 15.08 -14.40
C ILE A 158 1.19 14.34 -15.73
N TYR A 159 1.79 14.93 -16.76
CA TYR A 159 1.82 14.36 -18.11
C TYR A 159 3.08 14.81 -18.87
N TYR A 160 3.35 14.16 -20.01
CA TYR A 160 4.35 14.62 -20.95
C TYR A 160 3.73 15.64 -21.91
N ASP A 161 4.38 16.79 -22.07
CA ASP A 161 4.03 17.76 -23.12
C ASP A 161 4.52 17.28 -24.52
N LYS A 162 4.28 18.13 -25.54
CA LYS A 162 4.71 17.84 -26.92
C LYS A 162 6.23 17.77 -27.11
N ASP A 163 7.00 18.28 -26.19
CA ASP A 163 8.46 18.30 -26.19
C ASP A 163 9.06 17.23 -25.26
N ASP A 164 8.24 16.25 -24.82
CA ASP A 164 8.59 15.17 -23.88
C ASP A 164 9.04 15.67 -22.49
N LYS A 165 8.64 16.86 -22.09
CA LYS A 165 8.88 17.38 -20.74
C LYS A 165 7.75 16.98 -19.82
N ILE A 166 8.11 16.64 -18.58
CA ILE A 166 7.11 16.36 -17.53
C ILE A 166 6.54 17.69 -17.02
N ILE A 167 5.23 17.84 -17.19
CA ILE A 167 4.46 19.01 -16.74
C ILE A 167 3.51 18.55 -15.63
N SER A 168 3.38 19.40 -14.61
CA SER A 168 2.39 19.25 -13.55
C SER A 168 1.46 20.46 -13.55
N GLU A 169 0.16 20.21 -13.55
CA GLU A 169 -0.85 21.23 -13.30
C GLU A 169 -1.23 21.18 -11.82
N ILE A 170 -0.87 22.22 -11.05
CA ILE A 170 -1.27 22.40 -9.67
C ILE A 170 -2.31 23.53 -9.65
N ASP A 171 -3.51 23.26 -9.15
CA ASP A 171 -4.63 24.21 -9.00
C ASP A 171 -4.97 24.98 -10.29
N GLY A 172 -4.80 24.34 -11.46
CA GLY A 172 -5.17 24.94 -12.75
C GLY A 172 -4.17 25.96 -13.29
N GLN A 173 -2.95 26.01 -12.75
CA GLN A 173 -1.81 26.79 -13.26
C GLN A 173 -0.84 25.95 -14.06
#